data_0a4b4b778e9b856ecfcc14936425558f
#
_entry.id   0a4b4b778e9b856ecfcc14936425558f
#
_cell.length_a   1.000
_cell.length_b   1.000
_cell.length_c   1.000
_cell.angle_alpha   90.00
_cell.angle_beta   90.00
_cell.angle_gamma   90.00
#
_symmetry.space_group_name_H-M   'P 1'
#
loop_
_entity.id
_entity.type
_entity.pdbx_description
1 polymer ?
#
loop_
_entity_poly.entity_id
_entity_poly.type
_entity_poly.pdbx_seq_one_letter_code
_entity_poly.pdbx_strand_id
1 'polypeptide(L)'
;DVCSSDLNNNNWFSSDFDRPHTVNASINFEGDAFNSFSFNFTGQTGRPYTVANGVYKQENVTIPIFLSRNNGRLPVYHRLDFSWKIAYKKDPNKRYKGDWTFTVYNLYGRTNPFNVYYSQRNGSQDGSVFSDDPLGSYQLSVLKGALVSLAYNFKFQ
;
A
#
# COMPACT_ATOMS: atom_id res chain seq x y z
N ASP A 1 -28.16 -3.58 6.04
CA ASP A 1 -27.44 -4.62 6.80
C ASP A 1 -27.49 -5.94 6.08
N VAL A 2 -26.78 -6.01 4.96
CA VAL A 2 -26.70 -7.24 4.15
C VAL A 2 -25.33 -7.92 4.33
N CYS A 3 -24.73 -7.79 5.49
CA CYS A 3 -23.67 -8.69 5.91
C CYS A 3 -24.33 -9.90 6.55
N SER A 4 -25.10 -10.60 5.73
CA SER A 4 -25.93 -11.64 6.26
C SER A 4 -25.09 -12.80 6.75
N SER A 5 -25.54 -13.32 7.79
CA SER A 5 -25.29 -14.57 8.49
C SER A 5 -24.91 -15.77 7.59
N ASP A 6 -25.32 -15.80 6.34
CA ASP A 6 -25.11 -16.93 5.42
C ASP A 6 -23.67 -17.08 4.94
N LEU A 7 -22.87 -16.00 5.00
CA LEU A 7 -21.50 -16.00 4.47
C LEU A 7 -20.43 -16.47 5.46
N ASN A 8 -20.74 -16.61 6.74
CA ASN A 8 -19.77 -16.99 7.78
C ASN A 8 -20.43 -17.86 8.89
N ASN A 9 -21.30 -18.78 8.53
CA ASN A 9 -22.02 -19.65 9.47
C ASN A 9 -22.71 -18.87 10.60
N ASN A 10 -23.41 -17.81 10.30
CA ASN A 10 -24.06 -16.90 11.26
C ASN A 10 -23.12 -16.13 12.19
N ASN A 11 -21.81 -16.15 11.97
CA ASN A 11 -20.86 -15.39 12.77
C ASN A 11 -20.57 -14.01 12.14
N TRP A 12 -20.42 -13.00 12.98
CA TRP A 12 -19.97 -11.70 12.56
C TRP A 12 -18.53 -11.74 12.05
N PHE A 13 -18.24 -10.95 11.02
CA PHE A 13 -16.90 -10.77 10.49
C PHE A 13 -16.64 -9.29 10.16
N SER A 14 -15.38 -8.89 10.20
CA SER A 14 -14.98 -7.53 9.85
C SER A 14 -15.16 -7.27 8.36
N SER A 15 -15.62 -6.06 7.99
CA SER A 15 -15.67 -5.63 6.60
C SER A 15 -14.27 -5.65 5.96
N ASP A 16 -14.18 -5.93 4.65
CA ASP A 16 -12.92 -5.91 3.90
C ASP A 16 -12.18 -4.55 3.96
N PHE A 17 -12.90 -3.48 4.28
CA PHE A 17 -12.38 -2.11 4.40
C PHE A 17 -12.18 -1.66 5.83
N ASP A 18 -12.42 -2.53 6.81
CA ASP A 18 -12.28 -2.18 8.22
C ASP A 18 -10.84 -1.79 8.59
N ARG A 19 -10.69 -0.52 8.97
CA ARG A 19 -9.44 0.07 9.45
C ARG A 19 -9.74 0.92 10.68
N PRO A 20 -9.77 0.31 11.87
CA PRO A 20 -10.23 0.98 13.11
C PRO A 20 -9.41 2.23 13.45
N HIS A 21 -8.14 2.27 13.06
CA HIS A 21 -7.29 3.42 13.36
C HIS A 21 -6.61 3.93 12.10
N THR A 22 -6.75 5.24 11.86
CA THR A 22 -6.04 5.98 10.82
C THR A 22 -5.46 7.24 11.42
N VAL A 23 -4.17 7.45 11.23
CA VAL A 23 -3.43 8.63 11.68
C VAL A 23 -2.80 9.30 10.47
N ASN A 24 -3.10 10.57 10.28
CA ASN A 24 -2.45 11.42 9.30
C ASN A 24 -1.83 12.62 10.03
N ALA A 25 -0.54 12.84 9.84
CA ALA A 25 0.17 13.98 10.41
C ALA A 25 0.94 14.67 9.29
N SER A 26 0.85 16.00 9.26
CA SER A 26 1.57 16.83 8.29
C SER A 26 2.31 17.95 9.03
N ILE A 27 3.58 18.11 8.73
CA ILE A 27 4.43 19.17 9.26
C ILE A 27 4.99 19.93 8.06
N ASN A 28 4.68 21.22 8.00
CA ASN A 28 5.22 22.11 6.99
C ASN A 28 6.18 23.09 7.68
N PHE A 29 7.37 23.20 7.15
CA PHE A 29 8.41 24.06 7.65
C PHE A 29 8.84 25.02 6.55
N GLU A 30 8.65 26.31 6.78
CA GLU A 30 9.17 27.36 5.91
C GLU A 30 10.56 27.75 6.43
N GLY A 31 11.59 27.43 5.64
CA GLY A 31 12.96 27.82 5.94
C GLY A 31 13.16 29.29 5.61
N ASP A 32 13.85 29.55 4.50
CA ASP A 32 14.05 30.90 3.97
C ASP A 32 12.92 31.27 2.98
N ALA A 33 12.97 32.51 2.48
CA ALA A 33 12.01 32.98 1.46
C ALA A 33 11.90 32.13 0.18
N PHE A 34 12.79 31.14 0.02
CA PHE A 34 12.90 30.27 -1.17
C PHE A 34 12.64 28.80 -0.88
N ASN A 35 12.82 28.35 0.36
CA ASN A 35 12.80 26.93 0.70
C ASN A 35 11.63 26.63 1.62
N SER A 36 10.83 25.63 1.26
CA SER A 36 9.84 25.04 2.15
C SER A 36 9.96 23.52 2.14
N PHE A 37 9.80 22.94 3.31
CA PHE A 37 9.87 21.50 3.55
C PHE A 37 8.54 21.01 4.07
N SER A 38 8.13 19.84 3.62
CA SER A 38 6.90 19.20 4.06
C SER A 38 7.16 17.74 4.36
N PHE A 39 6.70 17.31 5.53
CA PHE A 39 6.71 15.91 5.95
C PHE A 39 5.26 15.48 6.14
N ASN A 40 4.87 14.40 5.47
CA ASN A 40 3.54 13.83 5.58
C ASN A 40 3.65 12.38 6.05
N PHE A 41 3.13 12.12 7.23
CA PHE A 41 3.04 10.77 7.78
C PHE A 41 1.61 10.25 7.65
N THR A 42 1.49 9.03 7.17
CA THR A 42 0.22 8.28 7.14
C THR A 42 0.43 6.94 7.82
N GLY A 43 -0.38 6.64 8.82
CA GLY A 43 -0.43 5.36 9.51
C GLY A 43 -1.85 4.81 9.54
N GLN A 44 -2.03 3.53 9.24
CA GLN A 44 -3.34 2.88 9.21
C GLN A 44 -3.24 1.46 9.74
N THR A 45 -4.24 1.03 10.50
CA THR A 45 -4.39 -0.39 10.84
C THR A 45 -4.52 -1.21 9.56
N GLY A 46 -3.88 -2.37 9.51
CA GLY A 46 -3.99 -3.27 8.38
C GLY A 46 -5.44 -3.69 8.16
N ARG A 47 -5.84 -3.85 6.90
CA ARG A 47 -7.17 -4.33 6.57
C ARG A 47 -7.31 -5.83 6.83
N PRO A 48 -8.53 -6.32 7.10
CA PRO A 48 -8.79 -7.75 7.21
C PRO A 48 -8.53 -8.48 5.88
N TYR A 49 -8.19 -9.75 5.99
CA TYR A 49 -8.15 -10.68 4.86
C TYR A 49 -8.52 -12.08 5.34
N THR A 50 -8.93 -12.94 4.41
CA THR A 50 -9.30 -14.32 4.73
C THR A 50 -8.08 -15.23 4.69
N VAL A 51 -7.80 -15.87 5.81
CA VAL A 51 -6.73 -16.86 5.93
C VAL A 51 -7.28 -18.24 5.60
N ALA A 52 -6.57 -18.99 4.75
CA ALA A 52 -6.90 -20.37 4.50
C ALA A 52 -6.64 -21.22 5.74
N ASN A 53 -7.64 -21.97 6.17
CA ASN A 53 -7.57 -22.84 7.35
C ASN A 53 -7.01 -24.23 7.04
N GLY A 54 -7.00 -24.60 5.78
CA GLY A 54 -6.49 -25.89 5.32
C GLY A 54 -6.41 -25.93 3.80
N VAL A 55 -5.98 -27.07 3.30
CA VAL A 55 -5.94 -27.35 1.87
C VAL A 55 -6.42 -28.78 1.64
N TYR A 56 -7.07 -29.03 0.51
CA TYR A 56 -7.31 -30.39 0.04
C TYR A 56 -6.84 -30.52 -1.41
N LYS A 57 -6.48 -31.73 -1.78
CA LYS A 57 -6.04 -32.04 -3.14
C LYS A 57 -7.16 -32.72 -3.90
N GLN A 58 -7.43 -32.26 -5.11
CA GLN A 58 -8.33 -32.89 -6.06
C GLN A 58 -7.66 -32.91 -7.44
N GLU A 59 -7.47 -34.10 -8.01
CA GLU A 59 -6.87 -34.27 -9.35
C GLU A 59 -5.56 -33.50 -9.54
N ASN A 60 -4.64 -33.56 -8.57
CA ASN A 60 -3.38 -32.84 -8.52
C ASN A 60 -3.48 -31.31 -8.36
N VAL A 61 -4.66 -30.75 -8.10
CA VAL A 61 -4.85 -29.34 -7.78
C VAL A 61 -5.00 -29.20 -6.27
N THR A 62 -4.23 -28.31 -5.66
CA THR A 62 -4.37 -27.96 -4.25
C THR A 62 -5.34 -26.79 -4.10
N ILE A 63 -6.44 -27.02 -3.41
CA ILE A 63 -7.51 -26.06 -3.22
C ILE A 63 -7.51 -25.57 -1.77
N PRO A 64 -7.44 -24.25 -1.51
CA PRO A 64 -7.51 -23.71 -0.16
C PRO A 64 -8.93 -23.83 0.41
N ILE A 65 -9.03 -24.20 1.68
CA ILE A 65 -10.28 -24.23 2.42
C ILE A 65 -10.37 -23.00 3.31
N PHE A 66 -11.47 -22.26 3.20
CA PHE A 66 -11.75 -21.08 4.00
C PHE A 66 -12.95 -21.36 4.90
N LEU A 67 -12.74 -21.43 6.21
CA LEU A 67 -13.80 -21.68 7.20
C LEU A 67 -14.42 -20.39 7.73
N SER A 68 -13.64 -19.31 7.77
CA SER A 68 -14.07 -18.03 8.32
C SER A 68 -13.62 -16.90 7.41
N ARG A 69 -14.49 -15.91 7.20
CA ARG A 69 -14.18 -14.74 6.41
C ARG A 69 -13.46 -13.68 7.25
N ASN A 70 -12.44 -13.01 6.68
CA ASN A 70 -11.73 -11.89 7.28
C ASN A 70 -11.16 -12.18 8.69
N ASN A 71 -10.69 -13.41 8.89
CA ASN A 71 -10.17 -13.92 10.15
C ASN A 71 -8.70 -13.55 10.42
N GLY A 72 -8.02 -12.94 9.44
CA GLY A 72 -6.67 -12.40 9.57
C GLY A 72 -6.64 -10.90 9.34
N ARG A 73 -5.54 -10.24 9.73
CA ARG A 73 -5.34 -8.81 9.49
C ARG A 73 -3.93 -8.56 8.94
N LEU A 74 -3.84 -7.75 7.89
CA LEU A 74 -2.55 -7.34 7.33
C LEU A 74 -1.75 -6.55 8.36
N PRO A 75 -0.42 -6.53 8.25
CA PRO A 75 0.42 -5.64 9.04
C PRO A 75 0.01 -4.18 8.92
N VAL A 76 0.30 -3.40 9.95
CA VAL A 76 0.03 -1.96 9.97
C VAL A 76 0.72 -1.30 8.77
N TYR A 77 -0.06 -0.55 8.00
CA TYR A 77 0.43 0.30 6.94
C TYR A 77 0.96 1.59 7.53
N HIS A 78 2.18 1.99 7.19
CA HIS A 78 2.62 3.36 7.46
C HIS A 78 3.64 3.82 6.42
N ARG A 79 3.64 5.14 6.18
CA ARG A 79 4.48 5.78 5.19
C ARG A 79 4.83 7.19 5.66
N LEU A 80 6.05 7.60 5.41
CA LEU A 80 6.50 8.98 5.56
C LEU A 80 6.93 9.49 4.19
N ASP A 81 6.36 10.62 3.79
CA ASP A 81 6.69 11.30 2.56
C ASP A 81 7.39 12.61 2.90
N PHE A 82 8.37 12.97 2.11
CA PHE A 82 9.13 14.21 2.23
C PHE A 82 8.99 15.02 0.94
N SER A 83 8.80 16.32 1.06
CA SER A 83 8.79 17.23 -0.07
C SER A 83 9.62 18.47 0.25
N TRP A 84 10.46 18.85 -0.68
CA TRP A 84 11.26 20.07 -0.65
C TRP A 84 10.90 20.91 -1.85
N LYS A 85 10.38 22.11 -1.59
CA LYS A 85 10.03 23.06 -2.62
C LYS A 85 11.01 24.24 -2.58
N ILE A 86 11.58 24.56 -3.74
CA ILE A 86 12.47 25.69 -3.97
C ILE A 86 11.72 26.67 -4.87
N ALA A 87 11.22 27.76 -4.29
CA ALA A 87 10.54 28.80 -5.04
C ALA A 87 11.54 29.87 -5.47
N TYR A 88 11.49 30.30 -6.73
CA TYR A 88 12.29 31.45 -7.16
C TYR A 88 11.72 32.73 -6.55
N LYS A 89 12.61 33.60 -6.06
CA LYS A 89 12.23 34.89 -5.42
C LYS A 89 11.19 35.62 -6.24
N LYS A 90 10.13 36.05 -5.58
CA LYS A 90 9.11 36.93 -6.18
C LYS A 90 9.73 38.29 -6.52
N ASP A 91 10.38 38.37 -7.65
CA ASP A 91 10.68 39.67 -8.26
C ASP A 91 9.42 40.11 -9.01
N PRO A 92 8.75 41.19 -8.58
CA PRO A 92 7.51 41.62 -9.22
C PRO A 92 7.69 41.95 -10.70
N ASN A 93 8.92 42.28 -11.13
CA ASN A 93 9.22 42.64 -12.51
C ASN A 93 9.60 41.47 -13.43
N LYS A 94 9.72 40.24 -12.89
CA LYS A 94 10.03 39.07 -13.72
C LYS A 94 8.76 38.48 -14.35
N ARG A 95 8.78 38.40 -15.69
CA ARG A 95 7.73 37.82 -16.52
C ARG A 95 7.53 36.30 -16.31
N TYR A 96 8.52 35.64 -15.71
CA TYR A 96 8.53 34.18 -15.46
C TYR A 96 8.72 33.93 -13.98
N LYS A 97 7.82 33.11 -13.42
CA LYS A 97 7.92 32.59 -12.05
C LYS A 97 7.92 31.08 -12.12
N GLY A 98 8.93 30.45 -11.52
CA GLY A 98 9.02 29.00 -11.49
C GLY A 98 9.40 28.50 -10.11
N ASP A 99 9.00 27.28 -9.80
CA ASP A 99 9.40 26.58 -8.60
C ASP A 99 9.74 25.12 -8.91
N TRP A 100 10.77 24.62 -8.24
CA TRP A 100 11.15 23.23 -8.25
C TRP A 100 10.57 22.55 -7.01
N THR A 101 10.05 21.36 -7.20
CA THR A 101 9.58 20.52 -6.09
C THR A 101 10.24 19.15 -6.21
N PHE A 102 11.03 18.80 -5.22
CA PHE A 102 11.62 17.49 -5.05
C PHE A 102 10.79 16.73 -4.01
N THR A 103 10.29 15.54 -4.35
CA THR A 103 9.46 14.74 -3.46
C THR A 103 10.00 13.31 -3.36
N VAL A 104 10.05 12.80 -2.15
CA VAL A 104 10.36 11.41 -1.88
C VAL A 104 9.16 10.76 -1.20
N TYR A 105 8.51 9.86 -1.88
CA TYR A 105 7.45 9.02 -1.32
C TYR A 105 8.06 7.82 -0.62
N ASN A 106 7.50 7.45 0.53
CA ASN A 106 7.96 6.31 1.32
C ASN A 106 9.44 6.44 1.69
N LEU A 107 9.81 7.53 2.36
CA LEU A 107 11.19 7.96 2.64
C LEU A 107 12.08 6.85 3.21
N TYR A 108 11.54 6.00 4.07
CA TYR A 108 12.27 4.87 4.67
C TYR A 108 12.09 3.54 3.91
N GLY A 109 11.48 3.56 2.72
CA GLY A 109 11.43 2.41 1.82
C GLY A 109 10.65 1.20 2.33
N ARG A 110 9.67 1.40 3.23
CA ARG A 110 8.90 0.29 3.80
C ARG A 110 8.07 -0.41 2.72
N THR A 111 8.17 -1.73 2.69
CA THR A 111 7.29 -2.57 1.89
C THR A 111 5.97 -2.77 2.63
N ASN A 112 4.95 -2.02 2.23
CA ASN A 112 3.61 -2.11 2.82
C ASN A 112 2.78 -3.15 2.05
N PRO A 113 2.29 -4.21 2.70
CA PRO A 113 1.47 -5.21 2.04
C PRO A 113 0.09 -4.63 1.69
N PHE A 114 -0.33 -4.86 0.46
CA PHE A 114 -1.62 -4.44 -0.05
C PHE A 114 -2.66 -5.56 0.00
N ASN A 115 -2.23 -6.79 -0.30
CA ASN A 115 -3.09 -7.97 -0.31
C ASN A 115 -2.30 -9.24 -0.05
N VAL A 116 -3.01 -10.32 0.29
CA VAL A 116 -2.48 -11.68 0.35
C VAL A 116 -3.23 -12.51 -0.68
N TYR A 117 -2.51 -13.30 -1.45
CA TYR A 117 -3.08 -14.30 -2.35
C TYR A 117 -2.41 -15.64 -2.14
N TYR A 118 -3.12 -16.69 -2.49
CA TYR A 118 -2.66 -18.05 -2.40
C TYR A 118 -2.34 -18.56 -3.80
N SER A 119 -1.16 -19.14 -3.98
CA SER A 119 -0.75 -19.72 -5.25
C SER A 119 0.11 -20.95 -5.02
N GLN A 120 -0.01 -21.93 -5.89
CA GLN A 120 0.98 -22.99 -6.01
C GLN A 120 2.19 -22.47 -6.77
N ARG A 121 3.37 -22.74 -6.26
CA ARG A 121 4.60 -22.42 -6.98
C ARG A 121 4.79 -23.49 -8.04
N ASN A 122 4.50 -23.16 -9.30
CA ASN A 122 4.82 -24.04 -10.42
C ASN A 122 6.34 -24.12 -10.54
N GLY A 123 6.94 -25.15 -9.96
CA GLY A 123 8.39 -25.37 -9.97
C GLY A 123 8.92 -25.92 -11.29
N SER A 124 8.08 -26.31 -12.24
CA SER A 124 8.55 -26.87 -13.51
C SER A 124 8.51 -25.84 -14.62
N GLN A 125 9.70 -25.55 -15.15
CA GLN A 125 9.89 -24.82 -16.43
C GLN A 125 9.40 -25.65 -17.63
N ASP A 126 8.87 -26.84 -17.44
CA ASP A 126 8.52 -27.77 -18.53
C ASP A 126 7.05 -27.74 -18.95
N GLY A 127 6.27 -26.79 -18.43
CA GLY A 127 4.86 -26.64 -18.82
C GLY A 127 3.90 -27.64 -18.23
N SER A 128 4.31 -28.51 -17.31
CA SER A 128 3.39 -29.38 -16.57
C SER A 128 2.58 -28.55 -15.57
N VAL A 129 1.28 -28.53 -15.75
CA VAL A 129 0.31 -27.76 -14.94
C VAL A 129 0.14 -28.38 -13.53
N PHE A 130 0.77 -29.51 -13.26
CA PHE A 130 0.58 -30.29 -12.05
C PHE A 130 1.88 -30.35 -11.26
N SER A 131 2.04 -29.48 -10.28
CA SER A 131 3.12 -29.58 -9.32
C SER A 131 2.60 -30.05 -7.97
N ASP A 132 3.36 -30.94 -7.33
CA ASP A 132 3.09 -31.41 -5.97
C ASP A 132 3.49 -30.37 -4.90
N ASP A 133 3.75 -29.14 -5.35
CA ASP A 133 4.21 -28.05 -4.52
C ASP A 133 3.11 -27.58 -3.55
N PRO A 134 3.48 -27.31 -2.31
CA PRO A 134 2.54 -26.82 -1.31
C PRO A 134 1.97 -25.44 -1.71
N LEU A 135 0.72 -25.20 -1.37
CA LEU A 135 0.08 -23.90 -1.52
C LEU A 135 0.81 -22.87 -0.66
N GLY A 136 1.40 -21.87 -1.29
CA GLY A 136 2.05 -20.76 -0.63
C GLY A 136 1.13 -19.56 -0.47
N SER A 137 1.29 -18.79 0.62
CA SER A 137 0.68 -17.49 0.79
C SER A 137 1.68 -16.41 0.41
N TYR A 138 1.28 -15.49 -0.46
CA TYR A 138 2.14 -14.42 -0.97
C TYR A 138 1.55 -13.06 -0.64
N GLN A 139 2.38 -12.15 -0.15
CA GLN A 139 1.99 -10.76 0.10
C GLN A 139 2.29 -9.92 -1.14
N LEU A 140 1.25 -9.27 -1.66
CA LEU A 140 1.38 -8.30 -2.73
C LEU A 140 1.65 -6.92 -2.14
N SER A 141 2.72 -6.27 -2.58
CA SER A 141 3.06 -4.89 -2.23
C SER A 141 3.22 -4.05 -3.49
N VAL A 142 2.57 -2.89 -3.50
CA VAL A 142 2.60 -1.99 -4.66
C VAL A 142 3.91 -1.20 -4.72
N LEU A 143 4.37 -0.69 -3.56
CA LEU A 143 5.62 0.05 -3.44
C LEU A 143 6.62 -0.77 -2.65
N LYS A 144 7.74 -1.13 -3.29
CA LYS A 144 8.83 -1.90 -2.68
C LYS A 144 9.99 -1.03 -2.15
N GLY A 145 9.89 0.28 -2.27
CA GLY A 145 10.97 1.18 -1.90
C GLY A 145 10.55 2.64 -1.92
N ALA A 146 11.51 3.54 -1.74
CA ALA A 146 11.32 4.96 -1.89
C ALA A 146 11.14 5.32 -3.38
N LEU A 147 10.18 6.19 -3.66
CA LEU A 147 9.95 6.73 -5.01
C LEU A 147 10.31 8.22 -5.00
N VAL A 148 11.25 8.59 -5.86
CA VAL A 148 11.72 9.97 -6.02
C VAL A 148 11.01 10.62 -7.20
N SER A 149 10.55 11.85 -7.02
CA SER A 149 9.93 12.67 -8.06
C SER A 149 10.52 14.07 -8.05
N LEU A 150 10.70 14.63 -9.24
CA LEU A 150 11.12 16.02 -9.45
C LEU A 150 10.10 16.70 -10.35
N ALA A 151 9.54 17.81 -9.90
CA ALA A 151 8.59 18.61 -10.67
C ALA A 151 9.06 20.05 -10.80
N TYR A 152 8.85 20.64 -11.97
CA TYR A 152 9.07 22.05 -12.22
C TYR A 152 7.76 22.71 -12.64
N ASN A 153 7.32 23.70 -11.87
CA ASN A 153 6.13 24.49 -12.18
C ASN A 153 6.56 25.86 -12.64
N PHE A 154 5.98 26.36 -13.72
CA PHE A 154 6.24 27.69 -14.23
C PHE A 154 4.92 28.42 -14.51
N LYS A 155 4.93 29.76 -14.30
CA LYS A 155 3.81 30.64 -14.62
C LYS A 155 4.31 31.80 -15.45
N PHE A 156 3.58 32.11 -16.51
CA PHE A 156 3.73 33.37 -17.28
C PHE A 156 2.76 34.40 -16.71
N GLN A 157 3.22 35.64 -16.60
CA GLN A 157 2.40 36.81 -16.26
C GLN A 157 2.43 37.79 -17.39
#